data_c994ac387bde4abb4b28c74badc8e27a
#
_entry.id   c994ac387bde4abb4b28c74badc8e27a
#
_cell.length_a   1.000
_cell.length_b   1.000
_cell.length_c   1.000
_cell.angle_alpha   90.00
_cell.angle_beta   90.00
_cell.angle_gamma   90.00
#
_symmetry.space_group_name_H-M   'P 1'
#
loop_
_entity.id
_entity.type
_entity.pdbx_description
1 polymer ?
#
loop_
_entity_poly.entity_id
_entity_poly.type
_entity_poly.pdbx_seq_one_letter_code
_entity_poly.pdbx_strand_id
1 'polypeptide(L)'
;VAASLRASTPQEQRRFRMALAEFRDPACVDATLRLCLDARIPTQDVALLLARLFENPKARDAAFDFLRAHWAELERRMPASLASRVIDAAPLLRTEAHRRALAAFFAQHPVPAAARALRQADERFRLDRALRERSAGLLDRWLAQVR
;
A
#
# COMPACT_ATOMS: atom_id res chain seq x y z
N VAL A 1 17.67 -2.80 6.71
CA VAL A 1 18.01 -4.22 6.47
C VAL A 1 19.06 -4.70 7.46
N ALA A 2 20.27 -4.10 7.52
CA ALA A 2 21.34 -4.57 8.42
C ALA A 2 20.91 -4.67 9.90
N ALA A 3 20.16 -3.69 10.43
CA ALA A 3 19.63 -3.73 11.79
C ALA A 3 18.63 -4.89 11.98
N SER A 4 17.76 -5.14 11.00
CA SER A 4 16.83 -6.28 11.04
C SER A 4 17.57 -7.63 11.09
N LEU A 5 18.67 -7.77 10.35
CA LEU A 5 19.45 -9.02 10.35
C LEU A 5 20.22 -9.26 11.66
N ARG A 6 20.52 -8.20 12.43
CA ARG A 6 21.24 -8.28 13.72
C ARG A 6 20.30 -8.35 14.91
N ALA A 7 19.01 -8.16 14.72
CA ALA A 7 18.05 -8.19 15.80
C ALA A 7 17.90 -9.60 16.38
N SER A 8 17.76 -9.69 17.70
CA SER A 8 17.77 -10.94 18.44
C SER A 8 16.45 -11.71 18.39
N THR A 9 15.35 -11.03 18.10
CA THR A 9 14.01 -11.63 18.06
C THR A 9 13.31 -11.41 16.70
N PRO A 10 12.44 -12.35 16.27
CA PRO A 10 11.63 -12.19 15.06
C PRO A 10 10.76 -10.92 15.08
N GLN A 11 10.24 -10.55 16.26
CA GLN A 11 9.41 -9.35 16.43
C GLN A 11 10.23 -8.08 16.18
N GLU A 12 11.43 -8.01 16.71
CA GLU A 12 12.34 -6.89 16.50
C GLU A 12 12.80 -6.81 15.05
N GLN A 13 13.15 -7.94 14.44
CA GLN A 13 13.46 -8.02 13.00
C GLN A 13 12.32 -7.45 12.16
N ARG A 14 11.07 -7.81 12.48
CA ARG A 14 9.89 -7.31 11.79
C ARG A 14 9.69 -5.81 12.00
N ARG A 15 9.86 -5.28 13.21
CA ARG A 15 9.78 -3.83 13.49
C ARG A 15 10.74 -3.04 12.61
N PHE A 16 11.99 -3.47 12.50
CA PHE A 16 12.98 -2.83 11.63
C PHE A 16 12.58 -2.89 10.16
N ARG A 17 12.01 -4.00 9.68
CA ARG A 17 11.52 -4.10 8.30
C ARG A 17 10.35 -3.15 8.05
N MET A 18 9.37 -3.12 8.94
CA MET A 18 8.21 -2.23 8.79
C MET A 18 8.59 -0.75 8.85
N ALA A 19 9.59 -0.38 9.65
CA ALA A 19 10.09 1.00 9.72
C ALA A 19 10.67 1.50 8.38
N LEU A 20 11.10 0.60 7.47
CA LEU A 20 11.57 1.00 6.13
C LEU A 20 10.46 1.64 5.29
N ALA A 21 9.20 1.28 5.53
CA ALA A 21 8.06 1.87 4.83
C ALA A 21 7.77 3.34 5.20
N GLU A 22 8.38 3.83 6.28
CA GLU A 22 8.21 5.22 6.73
C GLU A 22 9.15 6.22 6.03
N PHE A 23 10.11 5.73 5.24
CA PHE A 23 10.98 6.60 4.48
C PHE A 23 10.20 7.43 3.45
N ARG A 24 10.65 8.69 3.29
CA ARG A 24 10.04 9.65 2.35
C ARG A 24 10.96 9.98 1.18
N ASP A 25 12.23 9.68 1.31
CA ASP A 25 13.22 9.83 0.25
C ASP A 25 12.96 8.81 -0.87
N PRO A 26 12.87 9.23 -2.14
CA PRO A 26 12.53 8.34 -3.26
C PRO A 26 13.49 7.16 -3.42
N ALA A 27 14.79 7.36 -3.18
CA ALA A 27 15.78 6.30 -3.31
C ALA A 27 15.62 5.25 -2.19
N CYS A 28 15.28 5.69 -0.97
CA CYS A 28 14.99 4.81 0.15
C CYS A 28 13.67 4.04 -0.07
N VAL A 29 12.66 4.69 -0.66
CA VAL A 29 11.39 4.06 -1.03
C VAL A 29 11.62 2.98 -2.09
N ASP A 30 12.36 3.28 -3.16
CA ASP A 30 12.70 2.31 -4.21
C ASP A 30 13.48 1.12 -3.64
N ALA A 31 14.49 1.38 -2.82
CA ALA A 31 15.25 0.32 -2.15
C ALA A 31 14.35 -0.56 -1.25
N THR A 32 13.36 0.03 -0.57
CA THR A 32 12.41 -0.70 0.26
C THR A 32 11.46 -1.55 -0.59
N LEU A 33 10.98 -1.03 -1.71
CA LEU A 33 10.15 -1.77 -2.66
C LEU A 33 10.88 -2.99 -3.22
N ARG A 34 12.14 -2.85 -3.60
CA ARG A 34 12.97 -3.98 -4.07
C ARG A 34 13.14 -5.08 -3.03
N LEU A 35 13.13 -4.76 -1.73
CA LEU A 35 13.14 -5.77 -0.68
C LEU A 35 11.91 -6.68 -0.72
N CYS A 36 10.79 -6.23 -1.26
CA CYS A 36 9.61 -7.08 -1.43
C CYS A 36 9.85 -8.26 -2.38
N LEU A 37 10.87 -8.18 -3.23
CA LEU A 37 11.30 -9.27 -4.13
C LEU A 37 12.48 -10.08 -3.55
N ASP A 38 13.10 -9.64 -2.46
CA ASP A 38 14.24 -10.31 -1.85
C ASP A 38 13.80 -11.55 -1.07
N ALA A 39 14.36 -12.72 -1.41
CA ALA A 39 14.05 -14.00 -0.77
C ALA A 39 14.33 -14.03 0.74
N ARG A 40 15.16 -13.11 1.25
CA ARG A 40 15.46 -12.97 2.69
C ARG A 40 14.31 -12.35 3.48
N ILE A 41 13.34 -11.74 2.81
CA ILE A 41 12.15 -11.18 3.47
C ILE A 41 11.10 -12.28 3.57
N PRO A 42 10.60 -12.62 4.77
CA PRO A 42 9.54 -13.59 4.93
C PRO A 42 8.28 -13.19 4.14
N THR A 43 7.66 -14.16 3.51
CA THR A 43 6.50 -13.98 2.61
C THR A 43 5.37 -13.16 3.26
N GLN A 44 5.07 -13.43 4.52
CA GLN A 44 4.06 -12.71 5.29
C GLN A 44 4.42 -11.23 5.52
N ASP A 45 5.72 -10.89 5.55
CA ASP A 45 6.18 -9.53 5.75
C ASP A 45 6.13 -8.73 4.45
N VAL A 46 6.21 -9.37 3.28
CA VAL A 46 6.09 -8.72 1.96
C VAL A 46 4.74 -8.00 1.83
N ALA A 47 3.63 -8.71 2.09
CA ALA A 47 2.29 -8.12 2.00
C ALA A 47 2.09 -6.96 2.98
N LEU A 48 2.63 -7.08 4.20
CA LEU A 48 2.56 -6.03 5.21
C LEU A 48 3.42 -4.83 4.86
N LEU A 49 4.61 -5.05 4.32
CA LEU A 49 5.50 -3.97 3.89
C LEU A 49 4.89 -3.18 2.73
N LEU A 50 4.31 -3.87 1.73
CA LEU A 50 3.57 -3.22 0.65
C LEU A 50 2.37 -2.43 1.17
N ALA A 51 1.55 -3.00 2.06
CA ALA A 51 0.42 -2.29 2.65
C ALA A 51 0.88 -1.01 3.39
N ARG A 52 1.97 -1.06 4.15
CA ARG A 52 2.56 0.11 4.81
C ARG A 52 3.08 1.15 3.82
N LEU A 53 3.69 0.74 2.71
CA LEU A 53 4.12 1.66 1.65
C LEU A 53 2.91 2.37 1.00
N PHE A 54 1.76 1.71 0.85
CA PHE A 54 0.51 2.36 0.43
C PHE A 54 -0.01 3.36 1.47
N GLU A 55 0.19 3.14 2.76
CA GLU A 55 -0.16 4.08 3.83
C GLU A 55 0.72 5.35 3.78
N ASN A 56 1.97 5.24 3.33
CA ASN A 56 2.90 6.36 3.25
C ASN A 56 2.57 7.29 2.07
N PRO A 57 2.21 8.58 2.31
CA PRO A 57 1.83 9.51 1.26
C PRO A 57 2.91 9.79 0.21
N LYS A 58 4.18 9.54 0.53
CA LYS A 58 5.32 9.77 -0.37
C LYS A 58 5.74 8.52 -1.13
N ALA A 59 5.26 7.34 -0.71
CA ALA A 59 5.64 6.07 -1.31
C ALA A 59 4.49 5.40 -2.10
N ARG A 60 3.23 5.76 -1.83
CA ARG A 60 2.06 5.02 -2.31
C ARG A 60 1.95 4.90 -3.81
N ASP A 61 2.27 5.96 -4.55
CA ASP A 61 2.20 5.96 -6.02
C ASP A 61 3.28 5.04 -6.59
N ALA A 62 4.51 5.16 -6.10
CA ALA A 62 5.61 4.25 -6.46
C ALA A 62 5.32 2.79 -6.06
N ALA A 63 4.67 2.57 -4.90
CA ALA A 63 4.27 1.24 -4.47
C ALA A 63 3.21 0.62 -5.40
N PHE A 64 2.27 1.43 -5.91
CA PHE A 64 1.27 0.97 -6.87
C PHE A 64 1.90 0.65 -8.24
N ASP A 65 2.79 1.48 -8.73
CA ASP A 65 3.51 1.23 -9.97
C ASP A 65 4.39 -0.03 -9.86
N PHE A 66 5.08 -0.18 -8.74
CA PHE A 66 5.88 -1.37 -8.44
C PHE A 66 5.02 -2.64 -8.37
N LEU A 67 3.87 -2.58 -7.70
CA LEU A 67 2.92 -3.69 -7.64
C LEU A 67 2.52 -4.16 -9.04
N ARG A 68 2.16 -3.23 -9.92
CA ARG A 68 1.76 -3.55 -11.30
C ARG A 68 2.90 -4.14 -12.12
N ALA A 69 4.10 -3.56 -11.99
CA ALA A 69 5.27 -4.00 -12.74
C ALA A 69 5.78 -5.39 -12.34
N HIS A 70 5.61 -5.75 -11.05
CA HIS A 70 6.17 -6.98 -10.48
C HIS A 70 5.11 -7.98 -9.99
N TRP A 71 3.86 -7.85 -10.46
CA TRP A 71 2.74 -8.67 -9.96
C TRP A 71 3.01 -10.16 -10.01
N ALA A 72 3.47 -10.69 -11.13
CA ALA A 72 3.70 -12.12 -11.30
C ALA A 72 4.71 -12.69 -10.29
N GLU A 73 5.70 -11.91 -9.89
CA GLU A 73 6.67 -12.32 -8.88
C GLU A 73 6.09 -12.20 -7.46
N LEU A 74 5.40 -11.10 -7.18
CA LEU A 74 4.74 -10.86 -5.89
C LEU A 74 3.65 -11.90 -5.65
N GLU A 75 2.84 -12.23 -6.65
CA GLU A 75 1.78 -13.24 -6.56
C GLU A 75 2.33 -14.63 -6.24
N ARG A 76 3.45 -15.02 -6.85
CA ARG A 76 4.13 -16.29 -6.52
C ARG A 76 4.66 -16.32 -5.08
N ARG A 77 5.03 -15.17 -4.54
CA ARG A 77 5.57 -15.05 -3.19
C ARG A 77 4.52 -14.89 -2.11
N MET A 78 3.40 -14.26 -2.42
CA MET A 78 2.34 -13.98 -1.44
C MET A 78 1.25 -15.05 -1.51
N PRO A 79 0.90 -15.71 -0.41
CA PRO A 79 -0.33 -16.47 -0.35
C PRO A 79 -1.54 -15.59 -0.75
N ALA A 80 -2.49 -16.14 -1.48
CA ALA A 80 -3.66 -15.41 -1.98
C ALA A 80 -4.45 -14.70 -0.85
N SER A 81 -4.45 -15.26 0.36
CA SER A 81 -5.05 -14.65 1.55
C SER A 81 -4.36 -13.37 2.01
N LEU A 82 -3.09 -13.15 1.66
CA LEU A 82 -2.36 -11.92 2.01
C LEU A 82 -2.50 -10.82 0.95
N ALA A 83 -2.89 -11.16 -0.28
CA ALA A 83 -3.16 -10.18 -1.32
C ALA A 83 -4.28 -9.20 -0.92
N SER A 84 -5.28 -9.66 -0.15
CA SER A 84 -6.35 -8.80 0.38
C SER A 84 -5.82 -7.64 1.22
N ARG A 85 -4.75 -7.83 2.00
CA ARG A 85 -4.16 -6.75 2.81
C ARG A 85 -3.60 -5.60 1.97
N VAL A 86 -2.98 -5.93 0.85
CA VAL A 86 -2.48 -4.93 -0.10
C VAL A 86 -3.65 -4.18 -0.74
N ILE A 87 -4.70 -4.91 -1.11
CA ILE A 87 -5.91 -4.35 -1.70
C ILE A 87 -6.67 -3.47 -0.70
N ASP A 88 -6.76 -3.85 0.57
CA ASP A 88 -7.39 -3.05 1.63
C ASP A 88 -6.69 -1.70 1.86
N ALA A 89 -5.39 -1.61 1.61
CA ALA A 89 -4.63 -0.37 1.66
C ALA A 89 -4.75 0.48 0.38
N ALA A 90 -5.18 -0.09 -0.74
CA ALA A 90 -5.26 0.60 -2.04
C ALA A 90 -6.16 1.86 -2.06
N PRO A 91 -7.27 1.98 -1.29
CA PRO A 91 -8.06 3.22 -1.24
C PRO A 91 -7.26 4.46 -0.83
N LEU A 92 -6.10 4.29 -0.20
CA LEU A 92 -5.19 5.39 0.15
C LEU A 92 -4.53 6.05 -1.08
N LEU A 93 -4.61 5.48 -2.27
CA LEU A 93 -4.20 6.09 -3.53
C LEU A 93 -5.01 7.36 -3.90
N ARG A 94 -6.23 7.48 -3.41
CA ARG A 94 -7.07 8.69 -3.35
C ARG A 94 -7.57 9.30 -4.67
N THR A 95 -7.08 8.94 -5.84
CA THR A 95 -7.51 9.54 -7.11
C THR A 95 -8.43 8.61 -7.89
N GLU A 96 -9.33 9.20 -8.71
CA GLU A 96 -10.19 8.41 -9.60
C GLU A 96 -9.37 7.66 -10.66
N ALA A 97 -8.25 8.22 -11.09
CA ALA A 97 -7.32 7.55 -12.00
C ALA A 97 -6.74 6.28 -11.37
N HIS A 98 -6.32 6.34 -10.09
CA HIS A 98 -5.85 5.18 -9.36
C HIS A 98 -6.94 4.12 -9.17
N ARG A 99 -8.16 4.54 -8.83
CA ARG A 99 -9.30 3.62 -8.70
C ARG A 99 -9.54 2.82 -9.98
N ARG A 100 -9.57 3.53 -11.13
CA ARG A 100 -9.76 2.89 -12.45
C ARG A 100 -8.58 1.97 -12.80
N ALA A 101 -7.36 2.42 -12.54
CA ALA A 101 -6.17 1.63 -12.81
C ALA A 101 -6.13 0.36 -11.94
N LEU A 102 -6.53 0.43 -10.67
CA LEU A 102 -6.64 -0.71 -9.77
C LEU A 102 -7.69 -1.71 -10.27
N ALA A 103 -8.88 -1.22 -10.63
CA ALA A 103 -9.96 -2.06 -11.15
C ALA A 103 -9.56 -2.75 -12.45
N ALA A 104 -8.97 -2.02 -13.41
CA ALA A 104 -8.49 -2.57 -14.67
C ALA A 104 -7.38 -3.61 -14.46
N PHE A 105 -6.47 -3.35 -13.53
CA PHE A 105 -5.37 -4.25 -13.21
C PHE A 105 -5.89 -5.59 -12.67
N PHE A 106 -6.78 -5.59 -11.67
CA PHE A 106 -7.31 -6.82 -11.11
C PHE A 106 -8.38 -7.52 -11.97
N ALA A 107 -8.93 -6.83 -12.98
CA ALA A 107 -9.71 -7.49 -14.02
C ALA A 107 -8.83 -8.38 -14.92
N GLN A 108 -7.57 -7.99 -15.16
CA GLN A 108 -6.58 -8.76 -15.92
C GLN A 108 -5.82 -9.80 -15.06
N HIS A 109 -5.74 -9.55 -13.76
CA HIS A 109 -5.05 -10.39 -12.78
C HIS A 109 -6.01 -10.82 -11.67
N PRO A 110 -6.97 -11.72 -11.95
CA PRO A 110 -8.00 -12.06 -10.98
C PRO A 110 -7.43 -12.81 -9.77
N VAL A 111 -7.74 -12.33 -8.57
CA VAL A 111 -7.43 -12.98 -7.30
C VAL A 111 -8.75 -13.35 -6.61
N PRO A 112 -9.29 -14.56 -6.82
CA PRO A 112 -10.60 -14.95 -6.31
C PRO A 112 -10.76 -14.74 -4.79
N ALA A 113 -9.71 -15.08 -4.02
CA ALA A 113 -9.69 -14.90 -2.57
C ALA A 113 -9.80 -13.42 -2.13
N ALA A 114 -9.45 -12.47 -3.00
CA ALA A 114 -9.50 -11.03 -2.72
C ALA A 114 -10.72 -10.31 -3.33
N ALA A 115 -11.65 -11.04 -3.96
CA ALA A 115 -12.81 -10.43 -4.64
C ALA A 115 -13.67 -9.56 -3.69
N ARG A 116 -13.82 -9.96 -2.42
CA ARG A 116 -14.51 -9.17 -1.40
C ARG A 116 -13.74 -7.89 -1.09
N ALA A 117 -12.42 -7.99 -0.88
CA ALA A 117 -11.57 -6.85 -0.57
C ALA A 117 -11.59 -5.81 -1.71
N LEU A 118 -11.59 -6.24 -2.97
CA LEU A 118 -11.71 -5.35 -4.14
C LEU A 118 -13.02 -4.58 -4.16
N ARG A 119 -14.16 -5.23 -3.87
CA ARG A 119 -15.45 -4.54 -3.78
C ARG A 119 -15.47 -3.52 -2.63
N GLN A 120 -14.96 -3.89 -1.47
CA GLN A 120 -14.86 -2.99 -0.31
C GLN A 120 -13.91 -1.82 -0.58
N ALA A 121 -12.80 -2.05 -1.27
CA ALA A 121 -11.87 -1.00 -1.69
C ALA A 121 -12.55 0.00 -2.64
N ASP A 122 -13.29 -0.46 -3.66
CA ASP A 122 -14.02 0.41 -4.59
C ASP A 122 -15.08 1.27 -3.86
N GLU A 123 -15.84 0.67 -2.94
CA GLU A 123 -16.81 1.38 -2.12
C GLU A 123 -16.14 2.44 -1.25
N ARG A 124 -15.04 2.10 -0.58
CA ARG A 124 -14.27 3.02 0.26
C ARG A 124 -13.71 4.20 -0.54
N PHE A 125 -13.19 3.96 -1.76
CA PHE A 125 -12.79 5.03 -2.66
C PHE A 125 -13.91 6.05 -2.91
N ARG A 126 -15.13 5.55 -3.18
CA ARG A 126 -16.30 6.42 -3.46
C ARG A 126 -16.70 7.22 -2.23
N LEU A 127 -16.74 6.57 -1.05
CA LEU A 127 -17.09 7.21 0.21
C LEU A 127 -16.07 8.27 0.61
N ASP A 128 -14.77 7.96 0.54
CA ASP A 128 -13.68 8.88 0.87
C ASP A 128 -13.63 10.07 -0.09
N ARG A 129 -13.94 9.85 -1.36
CA ARG A 129 -14.06 10.93 -2.34
C ARG A 129 -15.25 11.84 -2.02
N ALA A 130 -16.44 11.29 -1.82
CA ALA A 130 -17.63 12.05 -1.48
C ALA A 130 -17.45 12.86 -0.18
N LEU A 131 -16.77 12.29 0.81
CA LEU A 131 -16.42 12.99 2.05
C LEU A 131 -15.50 14.18 1.77
N ARG A 132 -14.42 13.99 1.00
CA ARG A 132 -13.48 15.08 0.65
C ARG A 132 -14.17 16.21 -0.11
N GLU A 133 -15.00 15.88 -1.10
CA GLU A 133 -15.75 16.87 -1.89
C GLU A 133 -16.67 17.71 -1.00
N ARG A 134 -17.36 17.09 -0.04
CA ARG A 134 -18.24 17.80 0.91
C ARG A 134 -17.45 18.63 1.93
N SER A 135 -16.26 18.18 2.33
CA SER A 135 -15.52 18.77 3.46
C SER A 135 -14.54 19.84 3.03
N ALA A 136 -14.11 19.88 1.77
CA ALA A 136 -13.06 20.78 1.29
C ALA A 136 -13.35 22.25 1.62
N GLY A 137 -14.52 22.78 1.28
CA GLY A 137 -14.89 24.17 1.57
C GLY A 137 -15.26 24.45 3.03
N LEU A 138 -15.50 23.44 3.85
CA LEU A 138 -15.81 23.60 5.28
C LEU A 138 -14.55 23.91 6.08
N LEU A 139 -13.48 23.18 5.83
CA LEU A 139 -12.20 23.37 6.50
C LEU A 139 -11.61 24.75 6.18
N ASP A 140 -11.63 25.16 4.91
CA ASP A 140 -11.12 26.46 4.49
C ASP A 140 -11.86 27.62 5.15
N ARG A 141 -13.21 27.55 5.22
CA ARG A 141 -14.03 28.54 5.93
C ARG A 141 -13.72 28.59 7.43
N TRP A 142 -13.58 27.43 8.05
CA TRP A 142 -13.25 27.37 9.48
C TRP A 142 -11.86 27.97 9.77
N LEU A 143 -10.85 27.63 8.98
CA LEU A 143 -9.49 28.18 9.12
C LEU A 143 -9.45 29.69 8.90
N ALA A 144 -10.28 30.24 8.01
CA ALA A 144 -10.39 31.69 7.81
C ALA A 144 -11.00 32.43 9.01
N GLN A 145 -11.83 31.76 9.83
CA GLN A 145 -12.46 32.35 11.03
C GLN A 145 -11.55 32.32 12.28
N VAL A 146 -10.53 31.44 12.28
CA VAL A 146 -9.63 31.25 13.43
C VAL A 146 -8.36 32.14 13.35
N ARG A 147 -8.15 32.80 12.20
CA ARG A 147 -7.07 33.81 12.00
C ARG A 147 -7.53 35.19 12.39
#